data_c5be69f9816410d1c99351d5fadef908
#
_entry.id   c5be69f9816410d1c99351d5fadef908
#
_cell.length_a   1.000
_cell.length_b   1.000
_cell.length_c   1.000
_cell.angle_alpha   90.00
_cell.angle_beta   90.00
_cell.angle_gamma   90.00
#
_symmetry.space_group_name_H-M   'P 1'
#
loop_
_entity.id
_entity.type
_entity.pdbx_description
1 polymer ?
#
loop_
_entity_poly.entity_id
_entity_poly.type
_entity_poly.pdbx_seq_one_letter_code
_entity_poly.pdbx_strand_id
1 'polypeptide(L)'
;MLRLNELQLAKELIRFPSVTPVDAGVMSFLEKKLKKLGFKTKILEFKEKNTKPVKNLYARLGNKRPNFCYAGHLDVVPAGNLKDWTVNPFKPSIKNGHLIGRAVSYTHLTLPTIRSV
;
A
#
# COMPACT_ATOMS: atom_id res chain seq x y z
N MET A 1 4.42 -8.05 -21.89
CA MET A 1 4.39 -6.98 -20.85
C MET A 1 3.38 -7.37 -19.78
N LEU A 2 3.83 -7.53 -18.55
CA LEU A 2 2.95 -7.82 -17.42
C LEU A 2 2.08 -6.58 -17.16
N ARG A 3 0.79 -6.64 -17.48
CA ARG A 3 -0.18 -5.62 -17.07
C ARG A 3 -0.61 -5.92 -15.63
N LEU A 4 -0.38 -4.98 -14.75
CA LEU A 4 -1.03 -5.01 -13.43
C LEU A 4 -2.50 -4.62 -13.61
N ASN A 5 -3.38 -5.42 -13.00
CA ASN A 5 -4.76 -5.02 -12.83
C ASN A 5 -4.85 -4.24 -11.52
N GLU A 6 -5.09 -2.95 -11.61
CA GLU A 6 -5.07 -2.02 -10.47
C GLU A 6 -6.11 -2.41 -9.40
N LEU A 7 -7.31 -2.79 -9.86
CA LEU A 7 -8.38 -3.22 -8.96
C LEU A 7 -8.01 -4.52 -8.21
N GLN A 8 -7.40 -5.46 -8.94
CA GLN A 8 -6.96 -6.70 -8.33
C GLN A 8 -5.82 -6.45 -7.33
N LEU A 9 -4.87 -5.60 -7.67
CA LEU A 9 -3.78 -5.21 -6.77
C LEU A 9 -4.32 -4.51 -5.52
N ALA A 10 -5.26 -3.58 -5.66
CA ALA A 10 -5.91 -2.91 -4.54
C ALA A 10 -6.60 -3.91 -3.60
N LYS A 11 -7.35 -4.86 -4.14
CA LYS A 11 -7.97 -5.93 -3.35
C LYS A 11 -6.93 -6.79 -2.63
N GLU A 12 -5.83 -7.12 -3.28
CA GLU A 12 -4.76 -7.91 -2.66
C GLU A 12 -4.11 -7.14 -1.50
N LEU A 13 -3.83 -5.84 -1.67
CA LEU A 13 -3.25 -4.98 -0.63
C LEU A 13 -4.17 -4.82 0.58
N ILE A 14 -5.48 -4.62 0.37
CA ILE A 14 -6.45 -4.47 1.46
C ILE A 14 -6.53 -5.71 2.35
N ARG A 15 -6.22 -6.89 1.84
CA ARG A 15 -6.26 -8.13 2.63
C ARG A 15 -5.20 -8.21 3.72
N PHE A 16 -4.16 -7.39 3.65
CA PHE A 16 -3.15 -7.34 4.69
C PHE A 16 -3.62 -6.45 5.84
N PRO A 17 -3.77 -6.98 7.07
CA PRO A 17 -4.12 -6.17 8.22
C PRO A 17 -2.88 -5.40 8.74
N SER A 18 -2.35 -4.56 7.88
CA SER A 18 -1.12 -3.78 8.11
C SER A 18 -1.35 -2.58 9.04
N VAL A 19 -1.97 -2.86 10.18
CA VAL A 19 -2.23 -1.85 11.21
C VAL A 19 -0.92 -1.41 11.84
N THR A 20 -0.60 -0.12 11.69
CA THR A 20 0.69 0.45 12.13
C THR A 20 1.03 0.06 13.58
N PRO A 21 2.26 -0.31 13.89
CA PRO A 21 3.46 -0.38 13.04
C PRO A 21 3.68 -1.75 12.37
N VAL A 22 2.68 -2.64 12.37
CA VAL A 22 2.77 -4.00 11.84
C VAL A 22 2.60 -3.98 10.34
N ASP A 23 3.55 -4.56 9.57
CA ASP A 23 3.43 -4.63 8.12
C ASP A 23 2.60 -5.82 7.62
N ALA A 24 2.35 -6.81 8.46
CA ALA A 24 1.57 -8.01 8.17
C ALA A 24 1.96 -8.75 6.86
N GLY A 25 3.18 -8.50 6.35
CA GLY A 25 3.69 -9.10 5.12
C GLY A 25 3.42 -8.29 3.83
N VAL A 26 2.75 -7.14 3.91
CA VAL A 26 2.40 -6.31 2.75
C VAL A 26 3.64 -5.79 2.02
N MET A 27 4.73 -5.46 2.74
CA MET A 27 5.98 -5.00 2.13
C MET A 27 6.60 -6.08 1.25
N SER A 28 6.70 -7.30 1.74
CA SER A 28 7.25 -8.44 0.98
C SER A 28 6.36 -8.80 -0.21
N PHE A 29 5.05 -8.69 -0.06
CA PHE A 29 4.10 -8.91 -1.14
C PHE A 29 4.31 -7.89 -2.27
N LEU A 30 4.33 -6.59 -1.94
CA LEU A 30 4.53 -5.53 -2.93
C LEU A 30 5.92 -5.59 -3.56
N GLU A 31 6.95 -5.90 -2.78
CA GLU A 31 8.31 -6.11 -3.29
C GLU A 31 8.35 -7.16 -4.41
N LYS A 32 7.70 -8.30 -4.19
CA LYS A 32 7.63 -9.38 -5.20
C LYS A 32 6.92 -8.92 -6.47
N LYS A 33 5.85 -8.13 -6.36
CA LYS A 33 5.14 -7.57 -7.51
C LYS A 33 6.03 -6.59 -8.29
N LEU A 34 6.72 -5.69 -7.60
CA LEU A 34 7.61 -4.71 -8.22
C LEU A 34 8.84 -5.34 -8.87
N LYS A 35 9.43 -6.37 -8.26
CA LYS A 35 10.52 -7.15 -8.88
C LYS A 35 10.10 -7.77 -10.21
N LYS A 36 8.89 -8.32 -10.30
CA LYS A 36 8.34 -8.87 -11.55
C LYS A 36 8.17 -7.81 -12.66
N LEU A 37 8.03 -6.55 -12.28
CA LEU A 37 7.95 -5.41 -13.21
C LEU A 37 9.34 -4.84 -13.55
N GLY A 38 10.42 -5.43 -13.05
CA GLY A 38 11.79 -4.99 -13.32
C GLY A 38 12.35 -3.95 -12.36
N PHE A 39 11.64 -3.65 -11.26
CA PHE A 39 12.17 -2.75 -10.24
C PHE A 39 13.30 -3.41 -9.44
N LYS A 40 14.34 -2.65 -9.16
CA LYS A 40 15.31 -2.95 -8.11
C LYS A 40 14.70 -2.50 -6.78
N THR A 41 14.68 -3.40 -5.80
CA THR A 41 13.96 -3.16 -4.54
C THR A 41 14.86 -3.38 -3.34
N LYS A 42 14.54 -2.69 -2.25
CA LYS A 42 15.18 -2.89 -0.94
C LYS A 42 14.15 -2.62 0.16
N ILE A 43 13.98 -3.59 1.06
CA ILE A 43 13.23 -3.37 2.30
C ILE A 43 14.20 -2.84 3.36
N LEU A 44 13.87 -1.71 3.94
CA LEU A 44 14.61 -1.03 4.99
C LEU A 44 13.80 -1.16 6.29
N GLU A 45 14.44 -1.63 7.34
CA GLU A 45 13.84 -1.72 8.66
C GLU A 45 14.48 -0.69 9.59
N PHE A 46 13.64 0.12 10.22
CA PHE A 46 14.04 1.14 11.18
C PHE A 46 13.48 0.79 12.55
N LYS A 47 14.32 0.84 13.56
CA LYS A 47 13.95 0.54 14.93
C LYS A 47 14.67 1.49 15.87
N GLU A 48 13.92 2.12 16.76
CA GLU A 48 14.46 2.86 17.89
C GLU A 48 14.34 2.03 19.18
N LYS A 49 15.09 2.46 20.20
CA LYS A 49 15.03 1.83 21.52
C LYS A 49 13.59 1.90 22.06
N ASN A 50 13.07 0.76 22.50
CA ASN A 50 11.70 0.61 23.04
C ASN A 50 10.56 0.83 22.03
N THR A 51 10.83 0.81 20.74
CA THR A 51 9.79 0.88 19.71
C THR A 51 9.71 -0.42 18.92
N LYS A 52 8.56 -0.66 18.28
CA LYS A 52 8.43 -1.73 17.29
C LYS A 52 9.11 -1.30 15.99
N PRO A 53 9.74 -2.22 15.26
CA PRO A 53 10.37 -1.88 13.98
C PRO A 53 9.33 -1.44 12.94
N VAL A 54 9.72 -0.48 12.10
CA VAL A 54 8.94 -0.01 10.95
C VAL A 54 9.68 -0.37 9.68
N LYS A 55 8.99 -0.98 8.74
CA LYS A 55 9.55 -1.34 7.42
C LYS A 55 9.15 -0.33 6.37
N ASN A 56 10.10 -0.01 5.50
CA ASN A 56 9.89 0.80 4.32
C ASN A 56 10.38 0.02 3.08
N LEU A 57 9.68 0.14 1.98
CA LEU A 57 10.07 -0.45 0.71
C LEU A 57 10.57 0.66 -0.22
N TYR A 58 11.84 0.58 -0.59
CA TYR A 58 12.40 1.37 -1.67
C TYR A 58 12.38 0.56 -2.96
N ALA A 59 11.91 1.16 -4.04
CA ALA A 59 11.88 0.52 -5.35
C ALA A 59 12.25 1.53 -6.44
N ARG A 60 13.11 1.12 -7.37
CA ARG A 60 13.55 1.97 -8.47
C ARG A 60 13.52 1.21 -9.79
N LEU A 61 12.95 1.84 -10.82
CA LEU A 61 12.98 1.38 -12.19
C LEU A 61 13.93 2.27 -13.00
N GLY A 62 14.90 1.62 -13.67
CA GLY A 62 15.91 2.34 -14.43
C GLY A 62 16.95 3.07 -13.58
N ASN A 63 17.88 3.76 -14.25
CA ASN A 63 19.00 4.46 -13.62
C ASN A 63 19.29 5.84 -14.26
N LYS A 64 18.52 6.24 -15.25
CA LYS A 64 18.69 7.51 -15.96
C LYS A 64 18.02 8.68 -15.22
N ARG A 65 18.37 9.88 -15.57
CA ARG A 65 17.72 11.12 -15.14
C ARG A 65 16.83 11.68 -16.27
N PRO A 66 15.79 12.45 -15.94
CA PRO A 66 15.32 12.82 -14.61
C PRO A 66 14.66 11.65 -13.88
N ASN A 67 14.60 11.75 -12.54
CA ASN A 67 13.88 10.79 -11.69
C ASN A 67 12.53 11.36 -11.30
N PHE A 68 11.48 10.54 -11.41
CA PHE A 68 10.21 10.77 -10.74
C PHE A 68 10.17 9.90 -9.47
N CYS A 69 9.81 10.48 -8.33
CA CYS A 69 9.67 9.74 -7.08
C CYS A 69 8.23 9.84 -6.58
N TYR A 70 7.62 8.69 -6.35
CA TYR A 70 6.35 8.58 -5.66
C TYR A 70 6.60 8.10 -4.23
N ALA A 71 6.03 8.77 -3.25
CA ALA A 71 6.04 8.36 -1.86
C ALA A 71 4.61 8.12 -1.38
N GLY A 72 4.35 6.93 -0.87
CA GLY A 72 3.07 6.53 -0.35
C GLY A 72 3.23 5.59 0.83
N HIS A 73 2.15 5.26 1.52
CA HIS A 73 2.18 4.34 2.64
C HIS A 73 1.26 3.13 2.42
N LEU A 74 1.58 2.03 3.10
CA LEU A 74 0.84 0.76 3.05
C LEU A 74 0.25 0.38 4.40
N ASP A 75 0.65 1.08 5.45
CA ASP A 75 0.08 0.90 6.77
C ASP A 75 -1.28 1.59 6.88
N VAL A 76 -2.09 1.09 7.78
CA VAL A 76 -3.43 1.58 8.04
C VAL A 76 -3.65 1.84 9.53
N VAL A 77 -4.56 2.75 9.85
CA VAL A 77 -5.03 2.90 11.22
C VAL A 77 -6.01 1.77 11.57
N PRO A 78 -6.22 1.46 12.86
CA PRO A 78 -7.18 0.45 13.29
C PRO A 78 -8.55 0.65 12.65
N ALA A 79 -9.26 -0.45 12.38
CA ALA A 79 -10.57 -0.41 11.72
C ALA A 79 -11.68 0.21 12.59
N GLY A 80 -11.44 0.39 13.89
CA GLY A 80 -12.46 0.82 14.83
C GLY A 80 -13.43 -0.30 15.18
N ASN A 81 -14.67 0.05 15.47
CA ASN A 81 -15.68 -0.94 15.80
C ASN A 81 -16.12 -1.70 14.53
N LEU A 82 -15.90 -3.02 14.53
CA LEU A 82 -16.26 -3.85 13.37
C LEU A 82 -17.76 -3.90 13.07
N LYS A 83 -18.60 -3.58 14.05
CA LYS A 83 -20.07 -3.51 13.87
C LYS A 83 -20.51 -2.35 12.98
N ASP A 84 -19.67 -1.31 12.86
CA ASP A 84 -19.96 -0.12 12.04
C ASP A 84 -19.63 -0.37 10.56
N TRP A 85 -19.01 -1.50 10.24
CA TRP A 85 -18.66 -1.88 8.88
C TRP A 85 -19.75 -2.75 8.23
N THR A 86 -20.14 -2.39 7.02
CA THR A 86 -21.08 -3.20 6.21
C THR A 86 -20.43 -4.46 5.62
N VAL A 87 -19.10 -4.54 5.64
CA VAL A 87 -18.27 -5.67 5.20
C VAL A 87 -17.06 -5.78 6.11
N ASN A 88 -16.40 -6.93 6.11
CA ASN A 88 -15.14 -7.04 6.84
C ASN A 88 -14.09 -6.09 6.23
N PRO A 89 -13.46 -5.18 7.02
CA PRO A 89 -12.53 -4.16 6.52
C PRO A 89 -11.30 -4.74 5.81
N PHE A 90 -10.88 -5.96 6.12
CA PHE A 90 -9.74 -6.66 5.48
C PHE A 90 -10.17 -7.76 4.50
N LYS A 91 -11.46 -7.83 4.16
CA LYS A 91 -11.99 -8.65 3.07
C LYS A 91 -12.64 -7.74 2.03
N PRO A 92 -11.86 -7.20 1.08
CA PRO A 92 -12.36 -6.22 0.14
C PRO A 92 -13.51 -6.76 -0.69
N SER A 93 -14.56 -5.99 -0.80
CA SER A 93 -15.73 -6.33 -1.60
C SER A 93 -16.12 -5.18 -2.53
N ILE A 94 -16.81 -5.51 -3.60
CA ILE A 94 -17.38 -4.51 -4.51
C ILE A 94 -18.89 -4.49 -4.28
N LYS A 95 -19.42 -3.31 -3.95
CA LYS A 95 -20.86 -3.05 -3.87
C LYS A 95 -21.19 -1.80 -4.67
N ASN A 96 -22.17 -1.87 -5.55
CA ASN A 96 -22.61 -0.76 -6.39
C ASN A 96 -21.47 -0.04 -7.12
N GLY A 97 -20.50 -0.81 -7.64
CA GLY A 97 -19.34 -0.25 -8.34
C GLY A 97 -18.24 0.33 -7.44
N HIS A 98 -18.39 0.29 -6.11
CA HIS A 98 -17.42 0.81 -5.15
C HIS A 98 -16.64 -0.32 -4.49
N LEU A 99 -15.31 -0.18 -4.45
CA LEU A 99 -14.45 -1.04 -3.66
C LEU A 99 -14.50 -0.61 -2.18
N ILE A 100 -14.91 -1.52 -1.30
CA ILE A 100 -15.03 -1.27 0.13
C ILE A 100 -14.00 -2.11 0.88
N GLY A 101 -13.26 -1.47 1.78
CA GLY A 101 -12.26 -2.09 2.64
C GLY A 101 -11.46 -1.05 3.40
N ARG A 102 -10.63 -1.48 4.37
CA ARG A 102 -9.71 -0.58 5.08
C ARG A 102 -8.58 -0.15 4.16
N ALA A 103 -8.08 1.08 4.30
CA ALA A 103 -7.05 1.69 3.45
C ALA A 103 -7.51 2.23 2.07
N VAL A 104 -8.79 2.28 1.80
CA VAL A 104 -9.31 2.75 0.49
C VAL A 104 -9.63 4.25 0.51
N SER A 105 -9.29 5.00 1.53
CA SER A 105 -9.79 6.36 1.60
C SER A 105 -8.71 7.42 1.75
N TYR A 106 -8.27 7.91 0.61
CA TYR A 106 -7.85 9.30 0.50
C TYR A 106 -8.55 9.91 -0.70
N THR A 107 -9.74 10.44 -0.51
CA THR A 107 -10.45 11.24 -1.51
C THR A 107 -9.64 12.48 -1.95
N HIS A 108 -8.61 12.85 -1.19
CA HIS A 108 -7.70 13.97 -1.47
C HIS A 108 -6.47 13.62 -2.30
N LEU A 109 -6.18 12.34 -2.51
CA LEU A 109 -4.95 11.91 -3.20
C LEU A 109 -4.97 12.08 -4.71
N THR A 110 -6.13 12.27 -5.31
CA THR A 110 -6.24 12.25 -6.76
C THR A 110 -5.90 13.57 -7.44
N LEU A 111 -6.22 14.71 -6.85
CA LEU A 111 -6.02 16.02 -7.51
C LEU A 111 -4.91 16.88 -6.88
N PRO A 112 -4.79 17.00 -5.56
CA PRO A 112 -3.74 17.82 -4.96
C PRO A 112 -2.34 17.24 -5.17
N THR A 113 -2.18 15.91 -5.20
CA THR A 113 -0.88 15.27 -5.41
C THR A 113 -0.35 15.48 -6.82
N ILE A 114 -1.21 15.52 -7.82
CA ILE A 114 -0.83 15.83 -9.21
C ILE A 114 -0.42 17.29 -9.37
N ARG A 115 -0.92 18.19 -8.54
CA ARG A 115 -0.57 19.63 -8.56
C ARG A 115 0.71 19.97 -7.80
N SER A 116 1.22 19.07 -7.00
CA SER A 116 2.42 19.26 -6.16
C SER A 116 3.70 18.77 -6.84
N VAL A 117 3.62 18.32 -8.08
CA VAL A 117 4.75 17.81 -8.88
C VAL A 117 5.20 18.84 -9.88
#